data_d445d451ee702ccfe716b84651dd27b4
#
_entry.id   d445d451ee702ccfe716b84651dd27b4
#
_cell.length_a   1.000
_cell.length_b   1.000
_cell.length_c   1.000
_cell.angle_alpha   90.00
_cell.angle_beta   90.00
_cell.angle_gamma   90.00
#
_symmetry.space_group_name_H-M   'P 1'
#
loop_
_entity.id
_entity.type
_entity.pdbx_description
1 polymer ?
#
loop_
_entity_poly.entity_id
_entity_poly.type
_entity_poly.pdbx_seq_one_letter_code
_entity_poly.pdbx_strand_id
1 'polypeptide(L)'
;MAPSADRVAQDFVKFYYATLAKTPELASGFFRQDGASVTLVSGPSPDSRAATVVGKDAIQASFDAHFALGFDYNTATVHNLAAAKLKAGALVVKVTGTIEQSKSPQAVPFVQNFLLGLATVVDDDKSSSYFVNKTTFWTVRALFISRL
;
A
#
# COMPACT_ATOMS: atom_id res chain seq x y z
N MET A 1 -5.96 2.18 27.14
CA MET A 1 -7.00 1.94 26.15
C MET A 1 -6.39 1.71 24.77
N ALA A 2 -6.77 0.65 24.13
CA ALA A 2 -6.22 0.33 22.82
C ALA A 2 -6.75 1.30 21.77
N PRO A 3 -5.95 1.71 20.81
CA PRO A 3 -6.42 2.56 19.74
C PRO A 3 -7.43 1.81 18.86
N SER A 4 -8.30 2.57 18.23
CA SER A 4 -9.27 2.00 17.31
C SER A 4 -8.56 1.45 16.07
N ALA A 5 -9.26 0.57 15.35
CA ALA A 5 -8.73 0.04 14.11
C ALA A 5 -8.43 1.17 13.12
N ASP A 6 -9.31 2.16 13.04
CA ASP A 6 -9.09 3.28 12.13
C ASP A 6 -7.84 4.07 12.48
N ARG A 7 -7.59 4.29 13.77
CA ARG A 7 -6.41 5.04 14.17
C ARG A 7 -5.14 4.28 13.86
N VAL A 8 -5.13 2.98 14.15
CA VAL A 8 -3.97 2.15 13.83
C VAL A 8 -3.71 2.14 12.33
N ALA A 9 -4.77 2.02 11.55
CA ALA A 9 -4.63 2.01 10.10
C ALA A 9 -4.12 3.35 9.57
N GLN A 10 -4.63 4.46 10.10
CA GLN A 10 -4.17 5.78 9.70
C GLN A 10 -2.68 5.95 9.97
N ASP A 11 -2.24 5.56 11.15
CA ASP A 11 -0.83 5.69 11.52
C ASP A 11 0.05 4.80 10.64
N PHE A 12 -0.41 3.59 10.38
CA PHE A 12 0.34 2.66 9.53
C PHE A 12 0.48 3.20 8.12
N VAL A 13 -0.63 3.64 7.53
CA VAL A 13 -0.65 4.11 6.14
C VAL A 13 0.21 5.35 6.00
N LYS A 14 0.12 6.25 6.96
CA LYS A 14 0.94 7.45 6.95
C LYS A 14 2.43 7.12 6.97
N PHE A 15 2.82 6.21 7.83
CA PHE A 15 4.22 5.80 7.93
C PHE A 15 4.68 5.06 6.68
N TYR A 16 3.82 4.21 6.14
CA TYR A 16 4.10 3.44 4.94
C TYR A 16 4.40 4.38 3.76
N TYR A 17 3.49 5.32 3.49
CA TYR A 17 3.70 6.23 2.36
C TYR A 17 4.87 7.17 2.59
N ALA A 18 5.08 7.63 3.81
CA ALA A 18 6.23 8.47 4.12
C ALA A 18 7.55 7.73 3.87
N THR A 19 7.60 6.46 4.21
CA THR A 19 8.79 5.65 3.98
C THR A 19 9.02 5.44 2.48
N LEU A 20 7.96 5.15 1.73
CA LEU A 20 8.10 4.99 0.28
C LEU A 20 8.57 6.29 -0.38
N ALA A 21 8.19 7.43 0.18
CA ALA A 21 8.60 8.71 -0.36
C ALA A 21 10.07 9.03 -0.06
N LYS A 22 10.52 8.70 1.14
CA LYS A 22 11.84 9.12 1.60
C LYS A 22 12.91 8.06 1.46
N THR A 23 12.56 6.83 1.71
CA THR A 23 13.52 5.72 1.70
C THR A 23 12.90 4.52 1.01
N PRO A 24 12.67 4.63 -0.32
CA PRO A 24 12.00 3.56 -1.06
C PRO A 24 12.73 2.22 -1.02
N GLU A 25 14.02 2.24 -0.77
CA GLU A 25 14.79 1.02 -0.64
C GLU A 25 14.40 0.20 0.58
N LEU A 26 13.64 0.78 1.51
CA LEU A 26 13.16 0.07 2.69
C LEU A 26 11.74 -0.45 2.54
N ALA A 27 11.16 -0.35 1.35
CA ALA A 27 9.76 -0.72 1.13
C ALA A 27 9.47 -2.15 1.55
N SER A 28 10.36 -3.08 1.23
CA SER A 28 10.13 -4.50 1.55
C SER A 28 10.14 -4.76 3.05
N GLY A 29 10.68 -3.84 3.84
CA GLY A 29 10.74 -4.02 5.29
C GLY A 29 9.39 -4.02 5.99
N PHE A 30 8.34 -3.52 5.34
CA PHE A 30 7.00 -3.58 5.90
C PHE A 30 6.36 -4.95 5.80
N PHE A 31 6.93 -5.83 5.01
CA PHE A 31 6.27 -7.07 4.64
C PHE A 31 6.74 -8.21 5.51
N ARG A 32 5.82 -9.14 5.75
CA ARG A 32 6.16 -10.35 6.44
C ARG A 32 7.28 -11.07 5.70
N GLN A 33 8.20 -11.62 6.46
CA GLN A 33 9.39 -12.22 5.88
C GLN A 33 9.07 -13.40 4.96
N ASP A 34 8.06 -14.18 5.33
CA ASP A 34 7.67 -15.35 4.55
C ASP A 34 6.25 -15.22 4.09
N GLY A 35 6.00 -15.45 2.82
CA GLY A 35 4.66 -15.58 2.30
C GLY A 35 3.91 -14.28 2.03
N ALA A 36 4.53 -13.14 2.27
CA ALA A 36 3.89 -11.89 1.94
C ALA A 36 3.86 -11.69 0.43
N SER A 37 2.85 -10.98 -0.05
CA SER A 37 2.70 -10.73 -1.48
C SER A 37 2.31 -9.31 -1.77
N VAL A 38 2.73 -8.85 -2.94
CA VAL A 38 2.36 -7.55 -3.49
C VAL A 38 1.79 -7.78 -4.87
N THR A 39 0.67 -7.14 -5.14
CA THR A 39 0.08 -7.12 -6.47
C THR A 39 -0.02 -5.68 -6.92
N LEU A 40 0.63 -5.37 -8.01
CA LEU A 40 0.55 -4.05 -8.61
C LEU A 40 -0.24 -4.18 -9.91
N VAL A 41 -1.33 -3.42 -9.98
CA VAL A 41 -2.22 -3.45 -11.13
C VAL A 41 -2.22 -2.08 -11.74
N SER A 42 -1.95 -2.01 -13.02
CA SER A 42 -2.02 -0.75 -13.73
C SER A 42 -2.95 -0.90 -14.93
N GLY A 43 -3.80 0.09 -15.09
CA GLY A 43 -4.73 0.12 -16.19
C GLY A 43 -6.16 -0.06 -15.75
N PRO A 44 -7.08 0.42 -16.57
CA PRO A 44 -8.49 0.50 -16.20
C PRO A 44 -9.33 -0.68 -16.64
N SER A 45 -8.78 -1.62 -17.38
CA SER A 45 -9.58 -2.68 -17.95
C SER A 45 -9.32 -4.00 -17.24
N PRO A 46 -10.23 -4.97 -17.39
CA PRO A 46 -9.97 -6.32 -16.88
C PRO A 46 -8.72 -6.96 -17.47
N ASP A 47 -8.30 -6.46 -18.62
CA ASP A 47 -7.08 -6.95 -19.26
C ASP A 47 -5.83 -6.24 -18.72
N SER A 48 -6.00 -5.36 -17.77
CA SER A 48 -4.88 -4.65 -17.17
C SER A 48 -3.93 -5.65 -16.53
N ARG A 49 -2.66 -5.35 -16.64
CA ARG A 49 -1.65 -6.24 -16.11
C ARG A 49 -1.64 -6.19 -14.60
N ALA A 50 -1.75 -7.37 -14.01
CA ALA A 50 -1.57 -7.54 -12.60
C ALA A 50 -0.35 -8.41 -12.41
N ALA A 51 0.62 -7.91 -11.67
CA ALA A 51 1.82 -8.68 -11.38
C ALA A 51 1.87 -8.94 -9.88
N THR A 52 1.78 -10.19 -9.50
CA THR A 52 1.87 -10.57 -8.10
C THR A 52 3.22 -11.22 -7.85
N VAL A 53 3.91 -10.73 -6.84
CA VAL A 53 5.20 -11.29 -6.45
C VAL A 53 5.15 -11.68 -4.98
N VAL A 54 5.93 -12.67 -4.62
CA VAL A 54 6.00 -13.21 -3.26
C VAL A 54 7.47 -13.26 -2.85
N GLY A 55 7.72 -12.91 -1.60
CA GLY A 55 9.06 -12.94 -1.05
C GLY A 55 9.73 -11.59 -1.06
N LYS A 56 10.58 -11.38 -0.08
CA LYS A 56 11.12 -10.06 0.21
C LYS A 56 11.90 -9.45 -0.95
N ASP A 57 12.76 -10.25 -1.59
CA ASP A 57 13.59 -9.72 -2.68
C ASP A 57 12.73 -9.40 -3.90
N ALA A 58 11.77 -10.27 -4.21
CA ALA A 58 10.88 -10.02 -5.33
C ALA A 58 10.00 -8.82 -5.06
N ILE A 59 9.56 -8.64 -3.82
CA ILE A 59 8.75 -7.49 -3.42
C ILE A 59 9.55 -6.20 -3.61
N GLN A 60 10.80 -6.17 -3.15
CA GLN A 60 11.62 -4.97 -3.33
C GLN A 60 11.85 -4.68 -4.81
N ALA A 61 12.12 -5.70 -5.61
CA ALA A 61 12.30 -5.51 -7.05
C ALA A 61 11.03 -4.98 -7.70
N SER A 62 9.87 -5.44 -7.24
CA SER A 62 8.59 -4.96 -7.74
C SER A 62 8.38 -3.48 -7.41
N PHE A 63 8.74 -3.07 -6.19
CA PHE A 63 8.66 -1.66 -5.83
C PHE A 63 9.64 -0.82 -6.65
N ASP A 64 10.85 -1.31 -6.86
CA ASP A 64 11.83 -0.57 -7.67
C ASP A 64 11.29 -0.33 -9.08
N ALA A 65 10.65 -1.34 -9.66
CA ALA A 65 10.03 -1.20 -10.97
C ALA A 65 8.87 -0.21 -10.93
N HIS A 66 8.09 -0.24 -9.86
CA HIS A 66 6.97 0.66 -9.66
C HIS A 66 7.46 2.12 -9.59
N PHE A 67 8.52 2.37 -8.82
CA PHE A 67 9.08 3.70 -8.73
C PHE A 67 9.66 4.16 -10.07
N ALA A 68 10.22 3.23 -10.84
CA ALA A 68 10.75 3.55 -12.16
C ALA A 68 9.67 4.01 -13.13
N LEU A 69 8.41 3.68 -12.86
CA LEU A 69 7.29 4.19 -13.64
C LEU A 69 6.94 5.64 -13.28
N GLY A 70 7.62 6.21 -12.31
CA GLY A 70 7.48 7.61 -11.98
C GLY A 70 6.46 7.95 -10.91
N PHE A 71 5.97 6.98 -10.16
CA PHE A 71 5.07 7.25 -9.06
C PHE A 71 5.81 7.98 -7.94
N ASP A 72 5.28 9.12 -7.55
CA ASP A 72 5.91 9.97 -6.55
C ASP A 72 5.10 9.96 -5.26
N TYR A 73 5.57 9.20 -4.28
CA TYR A 73 4.84 9.05 -3.02
C TYR A 73 4.87 10.32 -2.17
N ASN A 74 5.71 11.29 -2.49
CA ASN A 74 5.62 12.60 -1.85
C ASN A 74 4.31 13.30 -2.18
N THR A 75 3.69 12.94 -3.28
CA THR A 75 2.44 13.54 -3.72
C THR A 75 1.22 12.69 -3.39
N ALA A 76 1.43 11.55 -2.77
CA ALA A 76 0.31 10.66 -2.43
C ALA A 76 -0.62 11.34 -1.43
N THR A 77 -1.88 11.42 -1.78
CA THR A 77 -2.90 12.04 -0.94
C THR A 77 -3.98 11.00 -0.67
N VAL A 78 -4.23 10.75 0.60
CA VAL A 78 -5.28 9.81 1.02
C VAL A 78 -6.58 10.59 1.15
N HIS A 79 -7.58 10.19 0.38
CA HIS A 79 -8.89 10.83 0.44
C HIS A 79 -9.83 10.07 1.36
N ASN A 80 -9.74 8.74 1.37
CA ASN A 80 -10.56 7.91 2.23
C ASN A 80 -9.75 6.73 2.73
N LEU A 81 -10.02 6.36 3.96
CA LEU A 81 -9.42 5.21 4.58
C LEU A 81 -10.47 4.50 5.41
N ALA A 82 -10.59 3.21 5.24
CA ALA A 82 -11.50 2.39 6.02
C ALA A 82 -10.73 1.17 6.53
N ALA A 83 -10.98 0.81 7.77
CA ALA A 83 -10.30 -0.32 8.37
C ALA A 83 -11.30 -1.19 9.11
N ALA A 84 -11.08 -2.49 9.08
CA ALA A 84 -11.86 -3.45 9.82
C ALA A 84 -10.93 -4.43 10.52
N LYS A 85 -11.23 -4.68 11.78
CA LYS A 85 -10.45 -5.63 12.57
C LYS A 85 -11.00 -7.04 12.36
N LEU A 86 -10.12 -7.96 12.05
CA LEU A 86 -10.48 -9.36 11.89
C LEU A 86 -10.17 -10.11 13.15
N LYS A 87 -10.54 -11.39 13.17
CA LYS A 87 -10.16 -12.27 14.26
C LYS A 87 -8.64 -12.34 14.37
N ALA A 88 -8.15 -12.60 15.55
CA ALA A 88 -6.73 -12.70 15.82
C ALA A 88 -5.96 -11.39 15.64
N GLY A 89 -6.67 -10.26 15.57
CA GLY A 89 -6.02 -8.96 15.55
C GLY A 89 -5.57 -8.44 14.22
N ALA A 90 -5.77 -9.19 13.15
CA ALA A 90 -5.43 -8.71 11.82
C ALA A 90 -6.35 -7.56 11.41
N LEU A 91 -5.85 -6.71 10.51
CA LEU A 91 -6.62 -5.59 10.00
C LEU A 91 -6.71 -5.66 8.49
N VAL A 92 -7.89 -5.37 7.97
CA VAL A 92 -8.07 -5.09 6.54
C VAL A 92 -8.21 -3.60 6.40
N VAL A 93 -7.40 -3.01 5.53
CA VAL A 93 -7.40 -1.57 5.32
C VAL A 93 -7.60 -1.29 3.84
N LYS A 94 -8.48 -0.37 3.54
CA LYS A 94 -8.70 0.10 2.19
C LYS A 94 -8.42 1.60 2.13
N VAL A 95 -7.59 1.99 1.19
CA VAL A 95 -7.19 3.38 0.99
C VAL A 95 -7.54 3.79 -0.42
N THR A 96 -8.16 4.95 -0.55
CA THR A 96 -8.33 5.57 -1.86
C THR A 96 -7.70 6.94 -1.83
N GLY A 97 -7.09 7.32 -2.93
CA GLY A 97 -6.42 8.60 -3.00
C GLY A 97 -5.93 8.92 -4.40
N THR A 98 -5.01 9.85 -4.48
CA THR A 98 -4.37 10.23 -5.73
C THR A 98 -2.87 10.30 -5.54
N ILE A 99 -2.15 10.06 -6.63
CA ILE A 99 -0.69 10.12 -6.63
C ILE A 99 -0.25 10.62 -8.01
N GLU A 100 0.82 11.40 -8.04
CA GLU A 100 1.37 11.85 -9.30
C GLU A 100 2.28 10.80 -9.90
N GLN A 101 2.24 10.72 -11.20
CA GLN A 101 3.13 9.86 -11.96
C GLN A 101 3.83 10.76 -13.00
N SER A 102 5.12 10.57 -13.17
CA SER A 102 5.96 11.51 -13.89
C SER A 102 5.50 11.78 -15.34
N LYS A 103 4.83 10.83 -15.95
CA LYS A 103 4.37 11.00 -17.34
C LYS A 103 2.93 11.45 -17.44
N SER A 104 2.30 11.70 -16.31
CA SER A 104 0.91 12.13 -16.29
C SER A 104 0.86 13.60 -15.90
N PRO A 105 0.10 14.43 -16.62
CA PRO A 105 -0.03 15.83 -16.25
C PRO A 105 -0.90 16.05 -15.01
N GLN A 106 -1.59 15.02 -14.57
CA GLN A 106 -2.49 15.12 -13.44
C GLN A 106 -2.27 13.96 -12.51
N ALA A 107 -2.68 14.16 -11.25
CA ALA A 107 -2.63 13.10 -10.27
C ALA A 107 -3.53 11.94 -10.72
N VAL A 108 -3.08 10.74 -10.47
CA VAL A 108 -3.76 9.52 -10.87
C VAL A 108 -4.49 8.96 -9.66
N PRO A 109 -5.76 8.62 -9.77
CA PRO A 109 -6.46 7.94 -8.69
C PRO A 109 -5.89 6.56 -8.43
N PHE A 110 -5.83 6.18 -7.17
CA PHE A 110 -5.40 4.84 -6.80
C PHE A 110 -6.28 4.25 -5.72
N VAL A 111 -6.29 2.95 -5.66
CA VAL A 111 -6.89 2.19 -4.56
C VAL A 111 -5.81 1.24 -4.06
N GLN A 112 -5.64 1.21 -2.76
CA GLN A 112 -4.72 0.25 -2.15
C GLN A 112 -5.41 -0.47 -1.02
N ASN A 113 -5.31 -1.79 -1.03
CA ASN A 113 -5.80 -2.62 0.04
C ASN A 113 -4.63 -3.25 0.75
N PHE A 114 -4.75 -3.34 2.08
CA PHE A 114 -3.74 -4.00 2.90
C PHE A 114 -4.41 -5.08 3.73
N LEU A 115 -3.74 -6.20 3.87
CA LEU A 115 -4.02 -7.16 4.92
C LEU A 115 -2.83 -7.09 5.88
N LEU A 116 -3.08 -6.54 7.05
CA LEU A 116 -2.04 -6.35 8.06
C LEU A 116 -2.14 -7.44 9.10
N GLY A 117 -1.01 -8.09 9.37
CA GLY A 117 -0.93 -9.07 10.42
C GLY A 117 -0.24 -8.50 11.63
N LEU A 118 -0.63 -8.99 12.80
CA LEU A 118 -0.03 -8.57 14.03
C LEU A 118 1.30 -9.29 14.22
N ALA A 119 2.38 -8.54 14.22
CA ALA A 119 3.72 -9.12 14.30
C ALA A 119 4.08 -9.49 15.74
N THR A 120 3.83 -8.56 16.63
CA THR A 120 4.22 -8.72 18.03
C THR A 120 3.26 -7.95 18.90
N VAL A 121 2.88 -8.57 20.01
CA VAL A 121 2.16 -7.86 21.06
C VAL A 121 3.18 -7.60 22.15
N VAL A 122 3.43 -6.34 22.41
CA VAL A 122 4.35 -5.97 23.46
C VAL A 122 3.56 -5.85 24.75
N ASP A 123 3.98 -6.56 25.75
CA ASP A 123 3.18 -6.81 26.93
C ASP A 123 2.60 -5.58 27.60
N ASP A 124 3.45 -4.75 28.10
CA ASP A 124 3.02 -3.60 28.87
C ASP A 124 2.95 -2.37 28.02
N ASP A 125 3.18 -2.51 26.76
CA ASP A 125 3.21 -1.41 25.86
C ASP A 125 1.91 -1.32 25.12
N LYS A 126 1.60 -0.17 24.71
CA LYS A 126 0.41 0.10 23.95
C LYS A 126 0.67 -0.01 22.47
N SER A 127 1.91 -0.25 22.09
CA SER A 127 2.24 -0.32 20.70
C SER A 127 2.21 -1.76 20.23
N SER A 128 1.57 -1.96 19.12
CA SER A 128 1.58 -3.23 18.43
C SER A 128 2.20 -3.01 17.07
N SER A 129 3.04 -3.93 16.67
CA SER A 129 3.67 -3.89 15.37
C SER A 129 2.83 -4.65 14.37
N TYR A 130 2.66 -4.08 13.22
CA TYR A 130 1.96 -4.73 12.12
C TYR A 130 2.90 -4.88 10.95
N PHE A 131 2.70 -5.96 10.21
CA PHE A 131 3.40 -6.16 8.96
C PHE A 131 2.37 -6.41 7.87
N VAL A 132 2.78 -6.20 6.62
CA VAL A 132 1.90 -6.45 5.51
C VAL A 132 1.99 -7.91 5.12
N ASN A 133 0.87 -8.60 5.17
CA ASN A 133 0.75 -9.94 4.61
C ASN A 133 0.49 -9.88 3.12
N LYS A 134 -0.32 -8.92 2.72
CA LYS A 134 -0.71 -8.79 1.33
C LYS A 134 -1.12 -7.35 1.07
N THR A 135 -0.70 -6.80 -0.06
CA THR A 135 -1.21 -5.52 -0.51
C THR A 135 -1.45 -5.57 -2.01
N THR A 136 -2.48 -4.86 -2.42
CA THR A 136 -2.78 -4.64 -3.83
C THR A 136 -2.84 -3.14 -4.05
N PHE A 137 -2.08 -2.66 -4.99
CA PHE A 137 -2.08 -1.25 -5.38
C PHE A 137 -2.59 -1.17 -6.80
N TRP A 138 -3.65 -0.44 -7.00
CA TRP A 138 -4.31 -0.35 -8.29
C TRP A 138 -4.45 1.11 -8.67
N THR A 139 -3.87 1.48 -9.81
CA THR A 139 -4.10 2.80 -10.36
C THR A 139 -5.13 2.68 -11.46
N VAL A 140 -6.20 3.43 -11.30
CA VAL A 140 -7.18 3.54 -12.35
C VAL A 140 -6.67 4.63 -13.28
N ARG A 141 -5.93 4.24 -14.27
CA ARG A 141 -5.57 5.19 -15.28
C ARG A 141 -6.86 5.60 -15.93
N ALA A 142 -7.09 6.87 -15.89
CA ALA A 142 -8.34 7.36 -16.37
C ALA A 142 -8.49 7.04 -17.86
N LEU A 143 -9.11 5.93 -18.10
CA LEU A 143 -9.45 5.52 -19.42
C LEU A 143 -10.21 6.60 -20.14
N PHE A 144 -10.94 7.38 -19.38
CA PHE A 144 -11.71 8.45 -19.93
C PHE A 144 -10.85 9.52 -20.59
N ILE A 145 -9.61 9.64 -20.20
CA ILE A 145 -8.72 10.59 -20.86
C ILE A 145 -8.57 10.25 -22.32
N SER A 146 -8.42 8.97 -22.60
CA SER A 146 -8.24 8.56 -23.99
C SER A 146 -9.53 8.63 -24.78
N ARG A 147 -10.63 8.89 -24.16
CA ARG A 147 -11.91 8.98 -24.85
C ARG A 147 -12.27 10.40 -25.24
N LEU A 148 -11.50 11.30 -24.76
CA LEU A 148 -11.67 12.68 -25.14
C LEU A 148 -10.89 13.00 -26.42
#